data_a8bffbcac70b557312efe917fab83509
#
_entry.id   a8bffbcac70b557312efe917fab83509
#
_cell.length_a   1.000
_cell.length_b   1.000
_cell.length_c   1.000
_cell.angle_alpha   90.00
_cell.angle_beta   90.00
_cell.angle_gamma   90.00
#
_symmetry.space_group_name_H-M   'P 1'
#
loop_
_entity.id
_entity.type
_entity.pdbx_description
1 polymer ?
#
loop_
_entity_poly.entity_id
_entity_poly.type
_entity_poly.pdbx_seq_one_letter_code
_entity_poly.pdbx_strand_id
1 'polypeptide(L)'
;ILTLERELFSPKEQISQAPRQRGHRRVNMEIKKTSLNKLHQSNNAKFVEFAGYEMPIQYSKGIIEEHKFTRSHSGIFDVSHMGQLFIYGDENLTEELEKIFPLDLKNLKQNSSKYSFLMNEDAGIYDDLIITKIEEGYLIILNAACKDKDYEILSNLLGTKFKMNLDNNRSLIAVQGPKSVEILNSIINGVDQLHFMSGNWFDSYNQKLFVTRSGYTGEDGFEISISNENAEKFVQNLIEKGAQLIGLGARDT
;
A
#
# COMPACT_ATOMS: atom_id res chain seq x y z
N ILE A 1 -10.89 1.00 -1.37
CA ILE A 1 -9.69 1.91 -1.46
C ILE A 1 -9.98 3.13 -2.36
N LEU A 2 -11.03 3.13 -3.18
CA LEU A 2 -11.22 4.16 -4.23
C LEU A 2 -12.24 5.27 -3.88
N THR A 3 -12.96 5.20 -2.79
CA THR A 3 -14.12 6.08 -2.59
C THR A 3 -13.84 7.32 -1.73
N LEU A 4 -12.88 7.27 -0.81
CA LEU A 4 -12.57 8.38 0.10
C LEU A 4 -11.52 9.37 -0.43
N GLU A 5 -10.69 8.98 -1.39
CA GLU A 5 -9.69 9.89 -1.97
C GLU A 5 -10.25 10.83 -3.05
N ARG A 6 -11.46 10.59 -3.57
CA ARG A 6 -12.08 11.47 -4.60
C ARG A 6 -12.47 12.86 -4.13
N GLU A 7 -12.70 13.06 -2.84
CA GLU A 7 -13.09 14.37 -2.32
C GLU A 7 -11.92 15.35 -2.13
N LEU A 8 -10.66 14.89 -2.22
CA LEU A 8 -9.48 15.73 -2.03
C LEU A 8 -8.99 16.44 -3.32
N PHE A 9 -9.56 16.13 -4.48
CA PHE A 9 -9.10 16.67 -5.77
C PHE A 9 -10.15 17.48 -6.54
N SER A 10 -11.04 18.23 -5.87
CA SER A 10 -11.88 19.22 -6.55
C SER A 10 -11.29 20.63 -6.40
N PRO A 11 -10.72 21.23 -7.49
CA PRO A 11 -10.04 22.54 -7.42
C PRO A 11 -10.97 23.76 -7.46
N LYS A 12 -12.28 23.64 -7.31
CA LYS A 12 -13.16 24.79 -7.65
C LYS A 12 -14.16 25.29 -6.61
N GLU A 13 -14.25 24.80 -5.41
CA GLU A 13 -15.24 25.33 -4.46
C GLU A 13 -14.72 25.48 -3.02
N GLN A 14 -13.71 26.31 -2.78
CA GLN A 14 -13.48 26.89 -1.45
C GLN A 14 -12.84 28.28 -1.54
N ILE A 15 -13.50 29.23 -2.21
CA ILE A 15 -13.27 30.66 -1.97
C ILE A 15 -14.57 31.25 -1.45
N SER A 16 -14.79 31.14 -0.15
CA SER A 16 -15.74 32.00 0.58
C SER A 16 -15.39 32.00 2.05
N GLN A 17 -14.70 33.07 2.42
CA GLN A 17 -14.74 33.78 3.72
C GLN A 17 -14.69 32.96 5.01
N ALA A 18 -13.48 32.63 5.46
CA ALA A 18 -13.20 32.40 6.87
C ALA A 18 -12.27 33.53 7.42
N PRO A 19 -12.44 33.99 8.66
CA PRO A 19 -11.70 35.13 9.20
C PRO A 19 -10.22 34.78 9.35
N ARG A 20 -9.34 35.73 8.94
CA ARG A 20 -7.89 35.64 9.08
C ARG A 20 -7.52 35.47 10.56
N GLN A 21 -7.30 34.21 11.00
CA GLN A 21 -6.60 33.94 12.25
C GLN A 21 -5.09 34.12 12.05
N ARG A 22 -4.52 34.99 12.89
CA ARG A 22 -3.10 35.30 12.93
C ARG A 22 -2.31 34.08 13.42
N GLY A 23 -1.28 33.71 12.65
CA GLY A 23 -0.05 33.16 13.20
C GLY A 23 -0.08 31.71 13.68
N HIS A 24 -0.43 30.73 12.84
CA HIS A 24 0.09 29.39 13.06
C HIS A 24 1.45 29.29 12.38
N ARG A 25 2.51 29.11 13.17
CA ARG A 25 3.81 28.63 12.66
C ARG A 25 3.53 27.38 11.84
N ARG A 26 3.70 27.46 10.51
CA ARG A 26 3.87 26.26 9.70
C ARG A 26 5.09 25.54 10.26
N VAL A 27 4.88 24.47 11.00
CA VAL A 27 5.93 23.50 11.24
C VAL A 27 6.27 23.01 9.83
N ASN A 28 7.46 23.31 9.34
CA ASN A 28 7.99 22.72 8.12
C ASN A 28 8.16 21.22 8.42
N MET A 29 7.11 20.42 8.20
CA MET A 29 7.27 18.98 8.20
C MET A 29 8.08 18.64 6.95
N GLU A 30 9.23 18.01 7.16
CA GLU A 30 10.06 17.52 6.07
C GLU A 30 9.27 16.50 5.25
N ILE A 31 9.18 16.73 3.94
CA ILE A 31 8.47 15.80 3.04
C ILE A 31 9.23 14.47 3.02
N LYS A 32 8.56 13.41 3.40
CA LYS A 32 9.13 12.06 3.44
C LYS A 32 9.40 11.56 2.01
N LYS A 33 10.35 10.63 1.87
CA LYS A 33 10.70 9.98 0.61
C LYS A 33 10.63 8.47 0.77
N THR A 34 10.17 7.80 -0.28
CA THR A 34 10.24 6.33 -0.33
C THR A 34 11.67 5.87 -0.61
N SER A 35 11.96 4.60 -0.39
CA SER A 35 13.26 3.99 -0.72
C SER A 35 13.59 4.08 -2.21
N LEU A 36 12.56 4.18 -3.08
CA LEU A 36 12.69 4.26 -4.54
C LEU A 36 12.80 5.68 -5.08
N ASN A 37 12.82 6.72 -4.23
CA ASN A 37 12.83 8.12 -4.69
C ASN A 37 13.97 8.42 -5.69
N LYS A 38 15.18 7.90 -5.46
CA LYS A 38 16.32 8.07 -6.39
C LYS A 38 16.07 7.38 -7.73
N LEU A 39 15.48 6.18 -7.72
CA LEU A 39 15.10 5.46 -8.94
C LEU A 39 14.08 6.26 -9.75
N HIS A 40 13.09 6.87 -9.10
CA HIS A 40 12.11 7.73 -9.76
C HIS A 40 12.76 8.95 -10.40
N GLN A 41 13.69 9.61 -9.68
CA GLN A 41 14.45 10.76 -10.21
C GLN A 41 15.26 10.38 -11.46
N SER A 42 15.99 9.24 -11.42
CA SER A 42 16.79 8.77 -12.57
C SER A 42 15.93 8.36 -13.78
N ASN A 43 14.66 8.06 -13.56
CA ASN A 43 13.68 7.76 -14.62
C ASN A 43 12.82 8.99 -15.02
N ASN A 44 13.26 10.21 -14.69
CA ASN A 44 12.61 11.47 -15.06
C ASN A 44 11.15 11.59 -14.57
N ALA A 45 10.84 11.08 -13.38
CA ALA A 45 9.54 11.24 -12.77
C ALA A 45 9.25 12.73 -12.50
N LYS A 46 8.01 13.14 -12.68
CA LYS A 46 7.48 14.38 -12.12
C LYS A 46 6.89 14.06 -10.76
N PHE A 47 7.24 14.88 -9.76
CA PHE A 47 6.84 14.64 -8.38
C PHE A 47 5.73 15.57 -7.93
N VAL A 48 4.94 15.06 -6.97
CA VAL A 48 3.96 15.82 -6.19
C VAL A 48 4.06 15.42 -4.73
N GLU A 49 3.61 16.28 -3.85
CA GLU A 49 3.38 15.92 -2.46
C GLU A 49 2.05 15.16 -2.36
N PHE A 50 2.11 13.94 -1.81
CA PHE A 50 0.96 13.10 -1.57
C PHE A 50 1.09 12.40 -0.21
N ALA A 51 0.11 12.59 0.67
CA ALA A 51 0.10 12.02 2.03
C ALA A 51 1.41 12.25 2.81
N GLY A 52 2.04 13.44 2.65
CA GLY A 52 3.30 13.80 3.30
C GLY A 52 4.55 13.18 2.68
N TYR A 53 4.43 12.56 1.51
CA TYR A 53 5.52 11.98 0.74
C TYR A 53 5.73 12.69 -0.60
N GLU A 54 6.98 12.74 -1.07
CA GLU A 54 7.33 13.12 -2.44
C GLU A 54 7.13 11.91 -3.35
N MET A 55 6.03 11.89 -4.11
CA MET A 55 5.60 10.75 -4.91
C MET A 55 5.64 11.04 -6.41
N PRO A 56 5.97 10.06 -7.28
CA PRO A 56 5.93 10.23 -8.72
C PRO A 56 4.48 10.32 -9.21
N ILE A 57 4.07 11.45 -9.80
CA ILE A 57 2.74 11.62 -10.39
C ILE A 57 2.68 11.00 -11.78
N GLN A 58 3.76 11.13 -12.57
CA GLN A 58 3.90 10.57 -13.92
C GLN A 58 5.38 10.50 -14.32
N TYR A 59 5.65 9.70 -15.35
CA TYR A 59 6.94 9.65 -16.04
C TYR A 59 6.84 10.33 -17.43
N SER A 60 7.87 10.15 -18.28
CA SER A 60 7.97 10.83 -19.57
C SER A 60 6.84 10.53 -20.56
N LYS A 61 6.22 9.36 -20.48
CA LYS A 61 5.10 8.97 -21.35
C LYS A 61 3.79 9.69 -20.98
N GLY A 62 3.65 10.13 -19.74
CA GLY A 62 2.48 10.82 -19.23
C GLY A 62 1.33 9.88 -18.83
N ILE A 63 0.41 10.43 -18.05
CA ILE A 63 -0.65 9.70 -17.33
C ILE A 63 -1.46 8.76 -18.23
N ILE A 64 -1.91 9.25 -19.40
CA ILE A 64 -2.79 8.49 -20.30
C ILE A 64 -2.08 7.25 -20.88
N GLU A 65 -0.82 7.41 -21.32
CA GLU A 65 -0.07 6.30 -21.89
C GLU A 65 0.38 5.31 -20.80
N GLU A 66 0.66 5.77 -19.60
CA GLU A 66 0.93 4.93 -18.43
C GLU A 66 -0.30 4.09 -18.05
N HIS A 67 -1.49 4.70 -18.06
CA HIS A 67 -2.75 3.99 -17.87
C HIS A 67 -2.96 2.90 -18.93
N LYS A 68 -2.85 3.24 -20.22
CA LYS A 68 -3.01 2.27 -21.31
C LYS A 68 -1.99 1.14 -21.24
N PHE A 69 -0.76 1.46 -20.84
CA PHE A 69 0.28 0.47 -20.67
C PHE A 69 -0.07 -0.54 -19.57
N THR A 70 -0.56 -0.07 -18.43
CA THR A 70 -1.03 -0.94 -17.34
C THR A 70 -2.16 -1.86 -17.80
N ARG A 71 -3.10 -1.36 -18.62
CA ARG A 71 -4.22 -2.16 -19.17
C ARG A 71 -3.79 -3.24 -20.16
N SER A 72 -2.64 -3.11 -20.80
CA SER A 72 -2.19 -4.02 -21.86
C SER A 72 -0.94 -4.83 -21.51
N HIS A 73 -0.18 -4.41 -20.49
CA HIS A 73 1.10 -4.99 -20.11
C HIS A 73 1.21 -5.19 -18.58
N SER A 74 2.27 -4.65 -17.98
CA SER A 74 2.51 -4.70 -16.54
C SER A 74 3.09 -3.38 -16.05
N GLY A 75 2.34 -2.66 -15.21
CA GLY A 75 2.77 -1.44 -14.56
C GLY A 75 3.34 -1.71 -13.17
N ILE A 76 4.39 -0.97 -12.79
CA ILE A 76 5.01 -0.97 -11.47
C ILE A 76 4.63 0.33 -10.78
N PHE A 77 3.97 0.23 -9.63
CA PHE A 77 3.59 1.36 -8.80
C PHE A 77 4.36 1.29 -7.47
N ASP A 78 5.04 2.38 -7.13
CA ASP A 78 5.57 2.54 -5.77
C ASP A 78 4.42 2.95 -4.84
N VAL A 79 4.03 2.06 -3.95
CA VAL A 79 3.04 2.30 -2.91
C VAL A 79 3.66 2.19 -1.51
N SER A 80 4.97 2.42 -1.40
CA SER A 80 5.74 2.31 -0.15
C SER A 80 5.39 3.38 0.88
N HIS A 81 4.62 4.39 0.51
CA HIS A 81 4.04 5.36 1.44
C HIS A 81 2.94 4.76 2.32
N MET A 82 2.32 3.65 1.91
CA MET A 82 1.34 2.91 2.71
C MET A 82 1.97 2.33 3.98
N GLY A 83 1.15 2.12 5.02
CA GLY A 83 1.59 1.48 6.25
C GLY A 83 1.53 -0.04 6.13
N GLN A 84 2.58 -0.72 6.61
CA GLN A 84 2.62 -2.18 6.72
C GLN A 84 2.70 -2.54 8.21
N LEU A 85 1.55 -2.86 8.80
CA LEU A 85 1.43 -3.16 10.22
C LEU A 85 1.34 -4.67 10.42
N PHE A 86 2.32 -5.23 11.12
CA PHE A 86 2.32 -6.61 11.58
C PHE A 86 1.84 -6.66 13.02
N ILE A 87 0.84 -7.49 13.30
CA ILE A 87 0.34 -7.76 14.65
C ILE A 87 0.48 -9.25 14.90
N TYR A 88 1.25 -9.61 15.94
CA TYR A 88 1.57 -10.98 16.28
C TYR A 88 0.74 -11.46 17.46
N GLY A 89 0.19 -12.66 17.34
CA GLY A 89 -0.62 -13.28 18.37
C GLY A 89 -1.38 -14.50 17.89
N ASP A 90 -2.03 -15.15 18.83
CA ASP A 90 -2.82 -16.37 18.66
C ASP A 90 -4.34 -16.09 18.47
N GLU A 91 -5.17 -17.07 18.86
CA GLU A 91 -6.63 -16.96 18.80
C GLU A 91 -7.17 -15.79 19.62
N ASN A 92 -6.53 -15.41 20.73
CA ASN A 92 -6.96 -14.28 21.55
C ASN A 92 -6.81 -12.96 20.76
N LEU A 93 -5.77 -12.83 19.91
CA LEU A 93 -5.64 -11.68 19.01
C LEU A 93 -6.81 -11.64 18.02
N THR A 94 -7.18 -12.78 17.45
CA THR A 94 -8.30 -12.87 16.51
C THR A 94 -9.60 -12.35 17.14
N GLU A 95 -9.92 -12.77 18.38
CA GLU A 95 -11.10 -12.34 19.12
C GLU A 95 -11.09 -10.83 19.41
N GLU A 96 -9.94 -10.25 19.74
CA GLU A 96 -9.83 -8.79 19.97
C GLU A 96 -9.98 -8.01 18.64
N LEU A 97 -9.40 -8.52 17.53
CA LEU A 97 -9.53 -7.87 16.24
C LEU A 97 -10.96 -7.92 15.68
N GLU A 98 -11.74 -8.97 15.95
CA GLU A 98 -13.15 -9.07 15.54
C GLU A 98 -14.05 -8.05 16.26
N LYS A 99 -13.62 -7.49 17.38
CA LYS A 99 -14.32 -6.37 18.04
C LYS A 99 -14.08 -5.03 17.34
N ILE A 100 -13.00 -4.93 16.57
CA ILE A 100 -12.54 -3.70 15.93
C ILE A 100 -12.89 -3.69 14.44
N PHE A 101 -12.74 -4.85 13.78
CA PHE A 101 -12.99 -5.02 12.36
C PHE A 101 -14.29 -5.80 12.12
N PRO A 102 -15.19 -5.33 11.23
CA PRO A 102 -16.42 -6.03 10.90
C PRO A 102 -16.16 -7.24 9.99
N LEU A 103 -15.36 -8.19 10.45
CA LEU A 103 -14.93 -9.38 9.74
C LEU A 103 -15.03 -10.63 10.61
N ASP A 104 -15.33 -11.76 9.99
CA ASP A 104 -15.16 -13.09 10.56
C ASP A 104 -13.71 -13.56 10.34
N LEU A 105 -12.81 -13.14 11.22
CA LEU A 105 -11.37 -13.45 11.15
C LEU A 105 -11.07 -14.87 11.61
N LYS A 106 -11.91 -15.41 12.50
CA LYS A 106 -11.79 -16.78 12.98
C LYS A 106 -11.85 -17.79 11.82
N ASN A 107 -12.77 -17.58 10.91
CA ASN A 107 -12.95 -18.43 9.72
C ASN A 107 -12.12 -17.96 8.51
N LEU A 108 -11.36 -16.87 8.63
CA LEU A 108 -10.46 -16.44 7.58
C LEU A 108 -9.35 -17.48 7.42
N LYS A 109 -9.20 -18.00 6.19
CA LYS A 109 -8.16 -18.99 5.88
C LYS A 109 -6.78 -18.37 6.01
N GLN A 110 -5.81 -19.20 6.42
CA GLN A 110 -4.40 -18.84 6.40
C GLN A 110 -3.98 -18.27 5.04
N ASN A 111 -3.20 -17.21 5.05
CA ASN A 111 -2.71 -16.51 3.86
C ASN A 111 -3.81 -15.87 2.98
N SER A 112 -5.02 -15.71 3.50
CA SER A 112 -6.10 -14.99 2.82
C SER A 112 -6.20 -13.56 3.30
N SER A 113 -6.55 -12.67 2.39
CA SER A 113 -6.75 -11.24 2.61
C SER A 113 -8.23 -10.87 2.53
N LYS A 114 -8.63 -9.85 3.30
CA LYS A 114 -9.94 -9.22 3.23
C LYS A 114 -9.82 -7.70 3.30
N TYR A 115 -10.62 -7.03 2.51
CA TYR A 115 -10.88 -5.60 2.67
C TYR A 115 -11.82 -5.40 3.85
N SER A 116 -11.53 -4.40 4.68
CA SER A 116 -12.28 -4.09 5.88
C SER A 116 -12.21 -2.62 6.26
N PHE A 117 -12.85 -2.28 7.35
CA PHE A 117 -12.88 -0.94 7.93
C PHE A 117 -12.38 -0.96 9.37
N LEU A 118 -11.61 0.04 9.75
CA LEU A 118 -11.35 0.38 11.14
C LEU A 118 -12.53 1.21 11.65
N MET A 119 -13.29 0.68 12.61
CA MET A 119 -14.54 1.30 13.07
C MET A 119 -14.42 1.83 14.50
N ASN A 120 -15.24 2.83 14.81
CA ASN A 120 -15.46 3.30 16.17
C ASN A 120 -16.67 2.61 16.82
N GLU A 121 -16.89 2.88 18.11
CA GLU A 121 -18.00 2.29 18.90
C GLU A 121 -19.39 2.69 18.38
N ASP A 122 -19.51 3.82 17.69
CA ASP A 122 -20.75 4.31 17.08
C ASP A 122 -20.98 3.78 15.66
N ALA A 123 -20.22 2.76 15.23
CA ALA A 123 -20.20 2.20 13.88
C ALA A 123 -19.77 3.19 12.78
N GLY A 124 -19.10 4.29 13.15
CA GLY A 124 -18.45 5.19 12.21
C GLY A 124 -17.12 4.60 11.73
N ILE A 125 -16.67 4.97 10.54
CA ILE A 125 -15.45 4.48 9.91
C ILE A 125 -14.33 5.48 10.15
N TYR A 126 -13.21 5.02 10.72
CA TYR A 126 -11.98 5.79 10.82
C TYR A 126 -11.17 5.71 9.51
N ASP A 127 -10.99 4.50 8.97
CA ASP A 127 -10.28 4.23 7.73
C ASP A 127 -10.68 2.88 7.11
N ASP A 128 -10.35 2.66 5.85
CA ASP A 128 -10.44 1.37 5.17
C ASP A 128 -9.06 0.74 5.04
N LEU A 129 -8.98 -0.58 5.02
CA LEU A 129 -7.71 -1.29 5.04
C LEU A 129 -7.84 -2.71 4.47
N ILE A 130 -6.69 -3.34 4.23
CA ILE A 130 -6.63 -4.77 3.90
C ILE A 130 -5.97 -5.51 5.06
N ILE A 131 -6.65 -6.54 5.56
CA ILE A 131 -6.15 -7.44 6.58
C ILE A 131 -5.85 -8.81 5.98
N THR A 132 -4.66 -9.33 6.22
CA THR A 132 -4.21 -10.66 5.75
C THR A 132 -3.83 -11.51 6.95
N LYS A 133 -4.42 -12.72 7.05
CA LYS A 133 -4.04 -13.69 8.08
C LYS A 133 -2.72 -14.34 7.71
N ILE A 134 -1.69 -14.14 8.52
CA ILE A 134 -0.38 -14.75 8.37
C ILE A 134 -0.13 -15.78 9.48
N GLU A 135 0.92 -16.59 9.38
CA GLU A 135 1.17 -17.71 10.29
C GLU A 135 1.22 -17.27 11.78
N GLU A 136 1.83 -16.13 12.06
CA GLU A 136 2.04 -15.63 13.43
C GLU A 136 1.08 -14.50 13.82
N GLY A 137 -0.03 -14.30 13.08
CA GLY A 137 -0.99 -13.22 13.34
C GLY A 137 -1.56 -12.57 12.07
N TYR A 138 -1.42 -11.25 11.95
CA TYR A 138 -2.00 -10.49 10.84
C TYR A 138 -1.04 -9.45 10.27
N LEU A 139 -1.06 -9.30 8.95
CA LEU A 139 -0.51 -8.15 8.23
C LEU A 139 -1.67 -7.25 7.82
N ILE A 140 -1.59 -5.97 8.18
CA ILE A 140 -2.58 -4.95 7.83
C ILE A 140 -1.90 -3.88 6.98
N ILE A 141 -2.48 -3.60 5.80
CA ILE A 141 -2.06 -2.49 4.96
C ILE A 141 -2.95 -1.29 5.24
N LEU A 142 -2.34 -0.22 5.74
CA LEU A 142 -2.98 1.02 6.17
C LEU A 142 -2.79 2.12 5.12
N ASN A 143 -3.78 2.98 4.96
CA ASN A 143 -3.69 4.14 4.07
C ASN A 143 -2.61 5.13 4.55
N ALA A 144 -1.85 5.67 3.61
CA ALA A 144 -0.68 6.50 3.89
C ALA A 144 -0.98 7.73 4.76
N ALA A 145 -2.12 8.39 4.52
CA ALA A 145 -2.54 9.58 5.26
C ALA A 145 -3.00 9.27 6.70
N CYS A 146 -3.48 8.05 6.95
CA CYS A 146 -4.10 7.64 8.21
C CYS A 146 -3.22 6.72 9.06
N LYS A 147 -2.18 6.11 8.50
CA LYS A 147 -1.41 5.01 9.12
C LYS A 147 -0.89 5.27 10.53
N ASP A 148 -0.44 6.50 10.81
CA ASP A 148 0.09 6.85 12.13
C ASP A 148 -1.05 6.93 13.17
N LYS A 149 -2.22 7.49 12.77
CA LYS A 149 -3.43 7.56 13.58
C LYS A 149 -4.05 6.17 13.79
N ASP A 150 -4.11 5.36 12.74
CA ASP A 150 -4.66 4.01 12.82
C ASP A 150 -3.82 3.12 13.72
N TYR A 151 -2.48 3.25 13.61
CA TYR A 151 -1.55 2.58 14.53
C TYR A 151 -1.80 2.99 15.99
N GLU A 152 -2.00 4.29 16.25
CA GLU A 152 -2.30 4.80 17.61
C GLU A 152 -3.63 4.23 18.12
N ILE A 153 -4.70 4.24 17.31
CA ILE A 153 -6.00 3.67 17.67
C ILE A 153 -5.85 2.19 18.01
N LEU A 154 -5.23 1.40 17.13
CA LEU A 154 -5.03 -0.04 17.34
C LEU A 154 -4.15 -0.33 18.57
N SER A 155 -3.09 0.46 18.78
CA SER A 155 -2.26 0.36 19.98
C SER A 155 -3.02 0.62 21.28
N ASN A 156 -3.91 1.59 21.27
CA ASN A 156 -4.74 1.91 22.43
C ASN A 156 -5.77 0.80 22.73
N LEU A 157 -6.38 0.24 21.69
CA LEU A 157 -7.39 -0.83 21.81
C LEU A 157 -6.77 -2.17 22.21
N LEU A 158 -5.66 -2.55 21.62
CA LEU A 158 -4.99 -3.83 21.85
C LEU A 158 -4.05 -3.78 23.07
N GLY A 159 -3.59 -2.60 23.45
CA GLY A 159 -2.67 -2.39 24.56
C GLY A 159 -1.33 -3.09 24.38
N THR A 160 -0.73 -3.52 25.48
CA THR A 160 0.57 -4.24 25.49
C THR A 160 0.41 -5.77 25.37
N LYS A 161 -0.80 -6.26 25.15
CA LYS A 161 -1.08 -7.71 25.08
C LYS A 161 -0.44 -8.37 23.87
N PHE A 162 -0.33 -7.61 22.77
CA PHE A 162 0.15 -8.14 21.48
C PHE A 162 1.32 -7.31 20.98
N LYS A 163 2.25 -7.99 20.32
CA LYS A 163 3.38 -7.31 19.66
C LYS A 163 2.89 -6.71 18.35
N MET A 164 3.06 -5.41 18.21
CA MET A 164 2.74 -4.66 16.99
C MET A 164 4.00 -4.05 16.40
N ASN A 165 4.12 -4.08 15.08
CA ASN A 165 5.25 -3.50 14.35
C ASN A 165 4.75 -2.80 13.07
N LEU A 166 4.70 -1.47 13.08
CA LEU A 166 4.53 -0.68 11.86
C LEU A 166 5.90 -0.60 11.19
N ASP A 167 6.11 -1.44 10.16
CA ASP A 167 7.42 -1.68 9.58
C ASP A 167 7.78 -0.62 8.52
N ASN A 168 8.60 0.33 8.90
CA ASN A 168 9.12 1.38 8.02
C ASN A 168 10.38 0.96 7.23
N ASN A 169 10.90 -0.26 7.44
CA ASN A 169 12.06 -0.79 6.73
C ASN A 169 11.68 -1.62 5.50
N ARG A 170 10.39 -1.64 5.17
CA ARG A 170 9.87 -2.36 4.01
C ARG A 170 9.20 -1.40 3.03
N SER A 171 9.48 -1.63 1.76
CA SER A 171 8.77 -1.04 0.63
C SER A 171 7.57 -1.90 0.26
N LEU A 172 6.54 -1.28 -0.29
CA LEU A 172 5.42 -1.96 -0.90
C LEU A 172 5.38 -1.61 -2.38
N ILE A 173 5.49 -2.61 -3.24
CA ILE A 173 5.54 -2.46 -4.69
C ILE A 173 4.33 -3.16 -5.30
N ALA A 174 3.48 -2.43 -6.02
CA ALA A 174 2.39 -3.04 -6.76
C ALA A 174 2.80 -3.28 -8.22
N VAL A 175 2.54 -4.50 -8.72
CA VAL A 175 2.82 -4.92 -10.10
C VAL A 175 1.49 -5.33 -10.71
N GLN A 176 0.95 -4.51 -11.62
CA GLN A 176 -0.45 -4.59 -12.05
C GLN A 176 -0.55 -4.64 -13.58
N GLY A 177 -1.46 -5.47 -14.08
CA GLY A 177 -1.75 -5.60 -15.50
C GLY A 177 -1.73 -7.05 -15.98
N PRO A 178 -2.25 -7.34 -17.19
CA PRO A 178 -2.46 -8.72 -17.68
C PRO A 178 -1.17 -9.54 -17.82
N LYS A 179 0.01 -8.90 -17.90
CA LYS A 179 1.31 -9.59 -17.97
C LYS A 179 2.03 -9.68 -16.62
N SER A 180 1.42 -9.24 -15.52
CA SER A 180 2.06 -9.20 -14.21
C SER A 180 2.41 -10.59 -13.69
N VAL A 181 1.56 -11.59 -13.92
CA VAL A 181 1.82 -12.99 -13.52
C VAL A 181 3.08 -13.52 -14.21
N GLU A 182 3.15 -13.38 -15.53
CA GLU A 182 4.29 -13.88 -16.34
C GLU A 182 5.61 -13.23 -15.89
N ILE A 183 5.61 -11.91 -15.78
CA ILE A 183 6.80 -11.14 -15.41
C ILE A 183 7.23 -11.48 -13.98
N LEU A 184 6.31 -11.45 -13.03
CA LEU A 184 6.67 -11.68 -11.62
C LEU A 184 7.11 -13.13 -11.39
N ASN A 185 6.45 -14.11 -12.02
CA ASN A 185 6.83 -15.53 -11.88
C ASN A 185 8.21 -15.84 -12.47
N SER A 186 8.70 -15.03 -13.42
CA SER A 186 10.07 -15.15 -13.93
C SER A 186 11.14 -14.69 -12.92
N ILE A 187 10.74 -13.99 -11.85
CA ILE A 187 11.63 -13.45 -10.81
C ILE A 187 11.42 -14.18 -9.48
N ILE A 188 10.16 -14.47 -9.14
CA ILE A 188 9.75 -15.17 -7.91
C ILE A 188 8.94 -16.37 -8.33
N ASN A 189 9.55 -17.55 -8.31
CA ASN A 189 8.91 -18.79 -8.71
C ASN A 189 7.72 -19.14 -7.81
N GLY A 190 6.59 -19.52 -8.40
CA GLY A 190 5.41 -20.01 -7.70
C GLY A 190 4.37 -18.93 -7.34
N VAL A 191 4.59 -17.66 -7.71
CA VAL A 191 3.59 -16.59 -7.47
C VAL A 191 2.32 -16.79 -8.31
N ASP A 192 2.40 -17.50 -9.42
CA ASP A 192 1.28 -17.89 -10.27
C ASP A 192 0.28 -18.82 -9.56
N GLN A 193 0.71 -19.51 -8.50
CA GLN A 193 -0.15 -20.37 -7.67
C GLN A 193 -1.02 -19.59 -6.67
N LEU A 194 -0.72 -18.31 -6.45
CA LEU A 194 -1.54 -17.48 -5.56
C LEU A 194 -2.92 -17.24 -6.17
N HIS A 195 -3.95 -17.38 -5.34
CA HIS A 195 -5.31 -16.98 -5.70
C HIS A 195 -5.53 -15.49 -5.41
N PHE A 196 -6.51 -14.89 -6.07
CA PHE A 196 -6.91 -13.51 -5.78
C PHE A 196 -7.27 -13.36 -4.30
N MET A 197 -6.81 -12.27 -3.68
CA MET A 197 -6.93 -12.00 -2.24
C MET A 197 -6.29 -13.11 -1.38
N SER A 198 -5.15 -13.63 -1.83
CA SER A 198 -4.28 -14.47 -1.01
C SER A 198 -2.82 -14.03 -1.14
N GLY A 199 -2.01 -14.36 -0.15
CA GLY A 199 -0.58 -14.06 -0.15
C GLY A 199 0.24 -15.20 0.42
N ASN A 200 1.55 -15.13 0.24
CA ASN A 200 2.48 -16.05 0.86
C ASN A 200 3.87 -15.42 0.99
N TRP A 201 4.70 -16.03 1.83
CA TRP A 201 6.11 -15.72 1.92
C TRP A 201 6.89 -16.46 0.84
N PHE A 202 7.79 -15.75 0.16
CA PHE A 202 8.68 -16.28 -0.85
C PHE A 202 10.12 -15.94 -0.52
N ASP A 203 11.04 -16.86 -0.73
CA ASP A 203 12.47 -16.62 -0.58
C ASP A 203 13.05 -16.09 -1.90
N SER A 204 13.52 -14.85 -1.90
CA SER A 204 14.20 -14.23 -3.03
C SER A 204 15.12 -13.12 -2.53
N TYR A 205 16.17 -12.77 -3.27
CA TYR A 205 17.13 -11.71 -2.89
C TYR A 205 17.76 -11.92 -1.52
N ASN A 206 18.00 -13.18 -1.11
CA ASN A 206 18.49 -13.55 0.22
C ASN A 206 17.62 -13.05 1.39
N GLN A 207 16.32 -12.88 1.18
CA GLN A 207 15.36 -12.47 2.18
C GLN A 207 13.98 -13.07 1.90
N LYS A 208 13.08 -12.92 2.87
CA LYS A 208 11.65 -13.23 2.70
C LYS A 208 10.88 -12.02 2.19
N LEU A 209 10.16 -12.22 1.09
CA LEU A 209 9.19 -11.29 0.53
C LEU A 209 7.79 -11.77 0.89
N PHE A 210 6.89 -10.89 1.25
CA PHE A 210 5.47 -11.24 1.31
C PHE A 210 4.80 -10.75 0.04
N VAL A 211 4.21 -11.67 -0.72
CA VAL A 211 3.55 -11.36 -1.98
C VAL A 211 2.08 -11.68 -1.85
N THR A 212 1.21 -10.72 -2.14
CA THR A 212 -0.23 -10.93 -2.27
C THR A 212 -0.65 -10.81 -3.73
N ARG A 213 -1.57 -11.65 -4.18
CA ARG A 213 -2.27 -11.45 -5.47
C ARG A 213 -3.47 -10.57 -5.22
N SER A 214 -3.25 -9.28 -5.37
CA SER A 214 -4.18 -8.21 -5.03
C SER A 214 -3.89 -6.97 -5.86
N GLY A 215 -4.74 -5.97 -5.77
CA GLY A 215 -4.51 -4.72 -6.45
C GLY A 215 -5.77 -3.86 -6.51
N TYR A 216 -5.65 -2.74 -7.19
CA TYR A 216 -6.64 -1.66 -7.24
C TYR A 216 -6.93 -1.17 -8.68
N THR A 217 -6.34 -1.83 -9.69
CA THR A 217 -6.44 -1.40 -11.11
C THR A 217 -7.59 -2.04 -11.87
N GLY A 218 -8.21 -3.09 -11.32
CA GLY A 218 -9.18 -3.92 -12.01
C GLY A 218 -8.55 -4.96 -12.96
N GLU A 219 -7.22 -4.88 -13.15
CA GLU A 219 -6.44 -5.92 -13.82
C GLU A 219 -5.87 -6.90 -12.77
N ASP A 220 -5.39 -8.05 -13.24
CA ASP A 220 -4.64 -8.97 -12.39
C ASP A 220 -3.33 -8.33 -11.92
N GLY A 221 -2.88 -8.66 -10.72
CA GLY A 221 -1.68 -8.07 -10.19
C GLY A 221 -1.32 -8.54 -8.79
N PHE A 222 -0.20 -8.01 -8.32
CA PHE A 222 0.40 -8.39 -7.04
C PHE A 222 0.84 -7.15 -6.27
N GLU A 223 0.90 -7.29 -4.95
CA GLU A 223 1.56 -6.33 -4.06
C GLU A 223 2.68 -7.07 -3.32
N ILE A 224 3.87 -6.52 -3.38
CA ILE A 224 5.09 -7.14 -2.88
C ILE A 224 5.67 -6.30 -1.75
N SER A 225 5.68 -6.87 -0.54
CA SER A 225 6.37 -6.35 0.62
C SER A 225 7.82 -6.83 0.61
N ILE A 226 8.77 -5.93 0.49
CA ILE A 226 10.21 -6.18 0.33
C ILE A 226 11.02 -5.23 1.22
N SER A 227 12.21 -5.61 1.68
CA SER A 227 13.08 -4.67 2.40
C SER A 227 13.45 -3.46 1.55
N ASN A 228 13.56 -2.29 2.17
CA ASN A 228 13.98 -1.06 1.48
C ASN A 228 15.32 -1.23 0.75
N GLU A 229 16.23 -2.01 1.32
CA GLU A 229 17.57 -2.27 0.77
C GLU A 229 17.52 -2.96 -0.61
N ASN A 230 16.57 -3.87 -0.81
CA ASN A 230 16.46 -4.66 -2.04
C ASN A 230 15.40 -4.12 -3.03
N ALA A 231 14.60 -3.14 -2.62
CA ALA A 231 13.48 -2.65 -3.42
C ALA A 231 13.91 -2.11 -4.79
N GLU A 232 14.99 -1.32 -4.84
CA GLU A 232 15.49 -0.76 -6.10
C GLU A 232 15.95 -1.85 -7.08
N LYS A 233 16.75 -2.81 -6.61
CA LYS A 233 17.21 -3.94 -7.44
C LYS A 233 16.04 -4.78 -7.94
N PHE A 234 15.05 -5.01 -7.09
CA PHE A 234 13.84 -5.75 -7.46
C PHE A 234 13.07 -5.04 -8.59
N VAL A 235 12.85 -3.73 -8.44
CA VAL A 235 12.15 -2.92 -9.46
C VAL A 235 12.94 -2.86 -10.77
N GLN A 236 14.27 -2.73 -10.72
CA GLN A 236 15.12 -2.78 -11.91
C GLN A 236 14.96 -4.11 -12.66
N ASN A 237 14.95 -5.25 -11.95
CA ASN A 237 14.72 -6.55 -12.58
C ASN A 237 13.32 -6.65 -13.24
N LEU A 238 12.28 -6.08 -12.63
CA LEU A 238 10.95 -6.01 -13.24
C LEU A 238 10.97 -5.19 -14.55
N ILE A 239 11.68 -4.06 -14.56
CA ILE A 239 11.85 -3.21 -15.76
C ILE A 239 12.58 -3.97 -16.86
N GLU A 240 13.64 -4.70 -16.54
CA GLU A 240 14.39 -5.54 -17.49
C GLU A 240 13.51 -6.66 -18.10
N LYS A 241 12.49 -7.13 -17.36
CA LYS A 241 11.51 -8.11 -17.84
C LYS A 241 10.35 -7.48 -18.62
N GLY A 242 10.35 -6.17 -18.83
CA GLY A 242 9.36 -5.46 -19.64
C GLY A 242 8.23 -4.78 -18.90
N ALA A 243 8.27 -4.75 -17.57
CA ALA A 243 7.37 -3.91 -16.80
C ALA A 243 7.78 -2.42 -16.87
N GLN A 244 6.87 -1.50 -16.61
CA GLN A 244 7.13 -0.07 -16.69
C GLN A 244 6.72 0.64 -15.39
N LEU A 245 7.53 1.60 -14.95
CA LEU A 245 7.17 2.50 -13.85
C LEU A 245 5.94 3.33 -14.22
N ILE A 246 5.00 3.41 -13.30
CA ILE A 246 3.71 4.09 -13.44
C ILE A 246 3.54 5.06 -12.27
N GLY A 247 3.14 6.29 -12.58
CA GLY A 247 2.90 7.31 -11.56
C GLY A 247 1.49 7.26 -10.97
N LEU A 248 1.29 7.99 -9.86
CA LEU A 248 0.00 8.08 -9.16
C LEU A 248 -1.12 8.63 -10.05
N GLY A 249 -0.81 9.50 -11.02
CA GLY A 249 -1.82 10.06 -11.91
C GLY A 249 -2.52 9.01 -12.77
N ALA A 250 -1.81 7.97 -13.21
CA ALA A 250 -2.41 6.86 -13.96
C ALA A 250 -3.24 5.93 -13.05
N ARG A 251 -2.93 5.87 -11.75
CA ARG A 251 -3.73 5.13 -10.76
C ARG A 251 -5.13 5.74 -10.61
N ASP A 252 -5.24 7.04 -10.79
CA ASP A 252 -6.46 7.82 -10.55
C ASP A 252 -7.38 7.94 -11.78
N THR A 253 -6.99 7.33 -12.91
CA THR A 253 -7.71 7.34 -14.19
C THR A 253 -8.26 5.97 -14.55
#